data_9b2a51ab8c926a259cc1374af381a881
#
_entry.id   9b2a51ab8c926a259cc1374af381a881
#
_cell.length_a   1.000
_cell.length_b   1.000
_cell.length_c   1.000
_cell.angle_alpha   90.00
_cell.angle_beta   90.00
_cell.angle_gamma   90.00
#
_symmetry.space_group_name_H-M   'P 1'
#
loop_
_entity.id
_entity.type
_entity.pdbx_description
1 polymer ?
#
loop_
_entity_poly.entity_id
_entity_poly.type
_entity_poly.pdbx_seq_one_letter_code
_entity_poly.pdbx_strand_id
1 'polypeptide(L)'
;MLLVFLHGKGANKNAYGEQIHKLAEILSADFVSFNAPFPHPVKKDRFVWFNKVEHNNRKNAVEEEYLYSLNFIKEKLQKLNYPLSDIVLIGHSQGGGMAVSVALELNLKCAISICGDLPYNLKYANKTETPIYWLEGESDSYINRERKDSYKILRVLGVRLNYQLVPNCTHSEIDSAFLQIENILNKINA
;
A
#
# COMPACT_ATOMS: atom_id res chain seq x y z
N MET A 1 4.31 -8.21 16.43
CA MET A 1 3.74 -7.64 15.19
C MET A 1 4.71 -6.62 14.62
N LEU A 2 4.89 -6.59 13.32
CA LEU A 2 5.73 -5.60 12.62
C LEU A 2 4.87 -4.79 11.65
N LEU A 3 4.93 -3.47 11.74
CA LEU A 3 4.35 -2.56 10.77
C LEU A 3 5.38 -2.25 9.67
N VAL A 4 5.03 -2.49 8.42
CA VAL A 4 5.87 -2.15 7.27
C VAL A 4 5.17 -1.10 6.44
N PHE A 5 5.81 0.05 6.20
CA PHE A 5 5.21 1.15 5.46
C PHE A 5 5.87 1.39 4.09
N LEU A 6 5.04 1.51 3.06
CA LEU A 6 5.42 1.80 1.68
C LEU A 6 4.92 3.20 1.29
N HIS A 7 5.84 4.10 0.99
CA HIS A 7 5.55 5.49 0.63
C HIS A 7 4.87 5.66 -0.73
N GLY A 8 4.22 6.80 -0.96
CA GLY A 8 3.65 7.17 -2.24
C GLY A 8 4.71 7.57 -3.30
N LYS A 9 4.28 7.69 -4.56
CA LYS A 9 5.13 8.17 -5.67
C LYS A 9 5.78 9.52 -5.33
N GLY A 10 7.09 9.62 -5.51
CA GLY A 10 7.82 10.87 -5.28
C GLY A 10 7.99 11.24 -3.81
N ALA A 11 7.87 10.26 -2.92
CA ALA A 11 8.23 10.36 -1.51
C ALA A 11 9.46 9.49 -1.20
N ASN A 12 9.74 9.23 0.07
CA ASN A 12 10.79 8.33 0.53
C ASN A 12 10.36 7.63 1.84
N LYS A 13 11.22 6.77 2.39
CA LYS A 13 10.95 5.98 3.60
C LYS A 13 10.60 6.80 4.85
N ASN A 14 10.89 8.11 4.88
CA ASN A 14 10.59 8.98 6.01
C ASN A 14 9.19 9.62 5.90
N ALA A 15 8.46 9.38 4.81
CA ALA A 15 7.11 9.88 4.65
C ALA A 15 6.20 9.32 5.74
N TYR A 16 5.42 10.19 6.38
CA TYR A 16 4.53 9.86 7.50
C TYR A 16 5.23 9.16 8.68
N GLY A 17 6.54 9.45 8.87
CA GLY A 17 7.34 8.80 9.91
C GLY A 17 6.79 9.04 11.31
N GLU A 18 6.29 10.23 11.62
CA GLU A 18 5.69 10.58 12.91
C GLU A 18 4.41 9.77 13.17
N GLN A 19 3.51 9.70 12.17
CA GLN A 19 2.27 8.95 12.26
C GLN A 19 2.50 7.45 12.45
N ILE A 20 3.46 6.89 11.70
CA ILE A 20 3.83 5.47 11.81
C ILE A 20 4.44 5.18 13.17
N HIS A 21 5.33 6.05 13.66
CA HIS A 21 5.97 5.88 14.98
C HIS A 21 4.92 5.90 16.09
N LYS A 22 4.03 6.89 16.08
CA LYS A 22 2.92 6.97 17.04
C LYS A 22 2.01 5.75 17.00
N LEU A 23 1.67 5.26 15.80
CA LEU A 23 0.86 4.05 15.63
C LEU A 23 1.58 2.82 16.23
N ALA A 24 2.89 2.69 15.99
CA ALA A 24 3.70 1.60 16.50
C ALA A 24 3.79 1.63 18.04
N GLU A 25 3.95 2.81 18.64
CA GLU A 25 3.92 2.98 20.11
C GLU A 25 2.57 2.55 20.71
N ILE A 26 1.44 3.03 20.16
CA ILE A 26 0.10 2.68 20.63
C ILE A 26 -0.13 1.17 20.58
N LEU A 27 0.32 0.52 19.52
CA LEU A 27 0.12 -0.91 19.29
C LEU A 27 1.20 -1.79 19.92
N SER A 28 2.21 -1.22 20.60
CA SER A 28 3.40 -1.93 21.08
C SER A 28 4.02 -2.80 19.99
N ALA A 29 4.16 -2.24 18.79
CA ALA A 29 4.67 -2.91 17.59
C ALA A 29 6.01 -2.31 17.16
N ASP A 30 6.83 -3.12 16.46
CA ASP A 30 7.96 -2.60 15.72
C ASP A 30 7.51 -2.02 14.39
N PHE A 31 8.34 -1.17 13.78
CA PHE A 31 8.06 -0.66 12.45
C PHE A 31 9.31 -0.52 11.58
N VAL A 32 9.12 -0.61 10.27
CA VAL A 32 10.14 -0.36 9.27
C VAL A 32 9.53 0.26 8.00
N SER A 33 10.30 1.11 7.33
CA SER A 33 9.92 1.68 6.04
C SER A 33 11.05 1.50 5.03
N PHE A 34 10.70 1.29 3.76
CA PHE A 34 11.67 1.12 2.68
C PHE A 34 11.56 2.26 1.67
N ASN A 35 12.70 2.66 1.09
CA ASN A 35 12.68 3.42 -0.16
C ASN A 35 12.30 2.48 -1.30
N ALA A 36 11.47 2.97 -2.21
CA ALA A 36 11.24 2.29 -3.48
C ALA A 36 12.55 2.18 -4.29
N PRO A 37 12.68 1.19 -5.18
CA PRO A 37 13.95 0.89 -5.84
C PRO A 37 14.34 1.92 -6.90
N PHE A 38 13.40 2.67 -7.48
CA PHE A 38 13.70 3.59 -8.57
C PHE A 38 13.74 5.04 -8.06
N PRO A 39 14.81 5.81 -8.40
CA PRO A 39 14.84 7.23 -8.09
C PRO A 39 13.76 7.99 -8.87
N HIS A 40 13.22 9.02 -8.28
CA HIS A 40 12.28 9.90 -8.97
C HIS A 40 13.02 10.69 -10.08
N PRO A 41 12.53 10.74 -11.32
CA PRO A 41 13.28 11.29 -12.45
C PRO A 41 13.67 12.76 -12.32
N VAL A 42 12.96 13.52 -11.46
CA VAL A 42 13.19 14.98 -11.32
C VAL A 42 13.55 15.38 -9.88
N LYS A 43 12.97 14.72 -8.87
CA LYS A 43 13.11 15.14 -7.47
C LYS A 43 14.24 14.36 -6.80
N LYS A 44 15.27 15.07 -6.30
CA LYS A 44 16.37 14.48 -5.52
C LYS A 44 15.85 13.81 -4.23
N ASP A 45 16.44 12.69 -3.83
CA ASP A 45 16.11 11.91 -2.63
C ASP A 45 14.62 11.50 -2.53
N ARG A 46 14.00 11.33 -3.70
CA ARG A 46 12.62 10.84 -3.84
C ARG A 46 12.61 9.62 -4.75
N PHE A 47 11.63 8.74 -4.54
CA PHE A 47 11.58 7.43 -5.17
C PHE A 47 10.20 7.12 -5.74
N VAL A 48 10.16 6.15 -6.64
CA VAL A 48 8.95 5.60 -7.24
C VAL A 48 9.03 4.08 -7.27
N TRP A 49 7.90 3.41 -7.06
CA TRP A 49 7.84 1.96 -7.16
C TRP A 49 7.90 1.52 -8.62
N PHE A 50 7.27 2.27 -9.50
CA PHE A 50 7.31 2.09 -10.94
C PHE A 50 6.92 3.39 -11.63
N ASN A 51 7.39 3.58 -12.87
CA ASN A 51 6.95 4.66 -13.72
C ASN A 51 5.62 4.32 -14.40
N LYS A 52 4.88 5.35 -14.78
CA LYS A 52 3.67 5.21 -15.59
C LYS A 52 3.88 5.89 -16.93
N VAL A 53 3.49 5.23 -18.01
CA VAL A 53 3.50 5.76 -19.39
C VAL A 53 2.05 5.95 -19.85
N GLU A 54 1.81 6.99 -20.62
CA GLU A 54 0.49 7.25 -21.16
C GLU A 54 0.27 6.41 -22.43
N HIS A 55 -0.85 5.69 -22.47
CA HIS A 55 -1.29 4.93 -23.62
C HIS A 55 -2.82 4.92 -23.68
N ASN A 56 -3.39 5.35 -24.82
CA ASN A 56 -4.85 5.42 -25.02
C ASN A 56 -5.60 6.20 -23.93
N ASN A 57 -5.11 7.38 -23.55
CA ASN A 57 -5.66 8.24 -22.50
C ASN A 57 -5.73 7.55 -21.11
N ARG A 58 -4.82 6.61 -20.86
CA ARG A 58 -4.63 5.94 -19.57
C ARG A 58 -3.16 5.91 -19.19
N LYS A 59 -2.90 5.94 -17.89
CA LYS A 59 -1.55 5.79 -17.32
C LYS A 59 -1.29 4.33 -17.01
N ASN A 60 -0.51 3.67 -17.86
CA ASN A 60 -0.08 2.29 -17.68
C ASN A 60 1.18 2.23 -16.82
N ALA A 61 1.26 1.27 -15.91
CA ALA A 61 2.52 0.95 -15.26
C ALA A 61 3.53 0.40 -16.27
N VAL A 62 4.80 0.74 -16.09
CA VAL A 62 5.91 0.04 -16.73
C VAL A 62 6.02 -1.32 -16.05
N GLU A 63 5.64 -2.37 -16.73
CA GLU A 63 5.45 -3.71 -16.16
C GLU A 63 6.72 -4.28 -15.55
N GLU A 64 7.86 -4.14 -16.22
CA GLU A 64 9.16 -4.62 -15.72
C GLU A 64 9.54 -3.94 -14.38
N GLU A 65 9.34 -2.64 -14.27
CA GLU A 65 9.61 -1.89 -13.04
C GLU A 65 8.65 -2.29 -11.92
N TYR A 66 7.38 -2.50 -12.25
CA TYR A 66 6.39 -2.97 -11.30
C TYR A 66 6.76 -4.36 -10.75
N LEU A 67 7.08 -5.32 -11.62
CA LEU A 67 7.48 -6.67 -11.23
C LEU A 67 8.78 -6.66 -10.42
N TYR A 68 9.74 -5.81 -10.79
CA TYR A 68 10.95 -5.61 -10.00
C TYR A 68 10.63 -5.14 -8.59
N SER A 69 9.79 -4.11 -8.45
CA SER A 69 9.38 -3.57 -7.14
C SER A 69 8.59 -4.57 -6.31
N LEU A 70 7.74 -5.37 -6.94
CA LEU A 70 7.00 -6.44 -6.28
C LEU A 70 7.95 -7.46 -5.65
N ASN A 71 8.94 -7.94 -6.43
CA ASN A 71 9.94 -8.88 -5.95
C ASN A 71 10.87 -8.25 -4.90
N PHE A 72 11.29 -7.00 -5.10
CA PHE A 72 12.08 -6.24 -4.14
C PHE A 72 11.40 -6.17 -2.76
N ILE A 73 10.11 -5.86 -2.71
CA ILE A 73 9.38 -5.81 -1.43
C ILE A 73 9.30 -7.21 -0.81
N LYS A 74 8.95 -8.23 -1.59
CA LYS A 74 8.86 -9.62 -1.11
C LYS A 74 10.18 -10.09 -0.50
N GLU A 75 11.30 -9.85 -1.17
CA GLU A 75 12.64 -10.18 -0.66
C GLU A 75 12.98 -9.41 0.62
N LYS A 76 12.61 -8.12 0.70
CA LYS A 76 12.80 -7.33 1.91
C LYS A 76 12.02 -7.93 3.08
N LEU A 77 10.74 -8.26 2.89
CA LEU A 77 9.91 -8.86 3.92
C LEU A 77 10.45 -10.21 4.40
N GLN A 78 10.91 -11.06 3.48
CA GLN A 78 11.49 -12.37 3.80
C GLN A 78 12.81 -12.30 4.58
N LYS A 79 13.55 -11.18 4.46
CA LYS A 79 14.81 -10.94 5.19
C LYS A 79 14.59 -10.32 6.58
N LEU A 80 13.37 -9.94 6.92
CA LEU A 80 13.04 -9.46 8.27
C LEU A 80 12.94 -10.65 9.22
N ASN A 81 13.38 -10.46 10.46
CA ASN A 81 13.28 -11.50 11.49
C ASN A 81 11.86 -11.54 12.09
N TYR A 82 10.85 -11.68 11.22
CA TYR A 82 9.44 -11.76 11.59
C TYR A 82 8.73 -12.80 10.71
N PRO A 83 7.86 -13.62 11.29
CA PRO A 83 6.93 -14.43 10.49
C PRO A 83 6.09 -13.52 9.59
N LEU A 84 5.88 -13.91 8.34
CA LEU A 84 5.04 -13.12 7.42
C LEU A 84 3.62 -12.90 7.97
N SER A 85 3.08 -13.89 8.71
CA SER A 85 1.77 -13.80 9.40
C SER A 85 1.70 -12.75 10.51
N ASP A 86 2.84 -12.20 10.94
CA ASP A 86 2.93 -11.12 11.94
C ASP A 86 3.19 -9.75 11.31
N ILE A 87 3.31 -9.68 9.99
CA ILE A 87 3.57 -8.45 9.25
C ILE A 87 2.25 -7.81 8.80
N VAL A 88 2.08 -6.55 9.15
CA VAL A 88 1.07 -5.63 8.61
C VAL A 88 1.74 -4.76 7.55
N LEU A 89 1.34 -4.90 6.29
CA LEU A 89 1.89 -4.13 5.19
C LEU A 89 0.97 -2.94 4.87
N ILE A 90 1.42 -1.74 5.18
CA ILE A 90 0.68 -0.49 4.99
C ILE A 90 1.30 0.28 3.83
N GLY A 91 0.50 0.84 2.95
CA GLY A 91 1.01 1.68 1.88
C GLY A 91 0.12 2.85 1.54
N HIS A 92 0.74 3.95 1.09
CA HIS A 92 0.04 5.14 0.65
C HIS A 92 0.16 5.30 -0.88
N SER A 93 -0.94 5.64 -1.54
CA SER A 93 -0.97 5.95 -2.97
C SER A 93 -0.34 4.81 -3.80
N GLN A 94 0.73 5.04 -4.56
CA GLN A 94 1.45 4.01 -5.30
C GLN A 94 1.94 2.87 -4.38
N GLY A 95 2.43 3.21 -3.16
CA GLY A 95 2.79 2.21 -2.14
C GLY A 95 1.59 1.41 -1.64
N GLY A 96 0.39 2.00 -1.61
CA GLY A 96 -0.86 1.30 -1.29
C GLY A 96 -1.20 0.22 -2.30
N GLY A 97 -1.06 0.53 -3.59
CA GLY A 97 -1.19 -0.46 -4.66
C GLY A 97 -0.17 -1.58 -4.53
N MET A 98 1.10 -1.25 -4.24
CA MET A 98 2.16 -2.26 -4.02
C MET A 98 1.88 -3.14 -2.80
N ALA A 99 1.40 -2.57 -1.69
CA ALA A 99 1.05 -3.34 -0.50
C ALA A 99 -0.02 -4.40 -0.81
N VAL A 100 -1.05 -4.01 -1.53
CA VAL A 100 -2.10 -4.94 -1.98
C VAL A 100 -1.54 -5.99 -2.94
N SER A 101 -0.70 -5.59 -3.90
CA SER A 101 -0.11 -6.52 -4.86
C SER A 101 0.75 -7.60 -4.19
N VAL A 102 1.53 -7.23 -3.17
CA VAL A 102 2.29 -8.18 -2.36
C VAL A 102 1.36 -9.11 -1.57
N ALA A 103 0.28 -8.57 -1.00
CA ALA A 103 -0.70 -9.34 -0.24
C ALA A 103 -1.45 -10.37 -1.09
N LEU A 104 -1.55 -10.16 -2.40
CA LEU A 104 -2.11 -11.17 -3.32
C LEU A 104 -1.20 -12.39 -3.52
N GLU A 105 0.07 -12.30 -3.12
CA GLU A 105 1.06 -13.36 -3.31
C GLU A 105 1.64 -13.95 -2.01
N LEU A 106 1.56 -13.22 -0.89
CA LEU A 106 2.14 -13.62 0.40
C LEU A 106 1.08 -13.68 1.49
N ASN A 107 1.18 -14.68 2.38
CA ASN A 107 0.34 -14.80 3.57
C ASN A 107 0.82 -13.82 4.67
N LEU A 108 0.30 -12.60 4.64
CA LEU A 108 0.57 -11.56 5.63
C LEU A 108 -0.53 -11.53 6.70
N LYS A 109 -0.27 -10.87 7.84
CA LYS A 109 -1.30 -10.59 8.84
C LYS A 109 -2.47 -9.81 8.22
N CYS A 110 -2.16 -8.72 7.52
CA CYS A 110 -3.07 -8.01 6.63
C CYS A 110 -2.29 -7.03 5.75
N ALA A 111 -2.95 -6.50 4.71
CA ALA A 111 -2.48 -5.36 3.94
C ALA A 111 -3.46 -4.21 4.02
N ILE A 112 -2.96 -2.99 4.12
CA ILE A 112 -3.75 -1.76 4.24
C ILE A 112 -3.30 -0.78 3.16
N SER A 113 -4.21 -0.45 2.26
CA SER A 113 -4.00 0.54 1.21
C SER A 113 -4.67 1.85 1.59
N ILE A 114 -3.92 2.94 1.67
CA ILE A 114 -4.43 4.29 1.88
C ILE A 114 -4.40 5.02 0.54
N CYS A 115 -5.55 5.36 0.00
CA CYS A 115 -5.68 6.11 -1.25
C CYS A 115 -4.87 5.49 -2.41
N GLY A 116 -4.76 4.16 -2.45
CA GLY A 116 -3.95 3.44 -3.45
C GLY A 116 -4.67 3.18 -4.75
N ASP A 117 -3.92 2.69 -5.74
CA ASP A 117 -4.46 2.19 -7.01
C ASP A 117 -3.65 1.00 -7.53
N LEU A 118 -4.34 0.05 -8.17
CA LEU A 118 -3.73 -1.05 -8.90
C LEU A 118 -3.63 -0.70 -10.39
N PRO A 119 -2.47 -0.86 -11.02
CA PRO A 119 -2.35 -0.69 -12.47
C PRO A 119 -3.28 -1.62 -13.24
N TYR A 120 -4.19 -1.08 -14.03
CA TYR A 120 -5.20 -1.85 -14.75
C TYR A 120 -4.64 -2.66 -15.93
N ASN A 121 -3.46 -2.29 -16.43
CA ASN A 121 -2.78 -2.98 -17.53
C ASN A 121 -2.07 -4.27 -17.10
N LEU A 122 -2.06 -4.57 -15.80
CA LEU A 122 -1.40 -5.75 -15.26
C LEU A 122 -2.41 -6.86 -14.96
N LYS A 123 -1.92 -8.09 -14.89
CA LYS A 123 -2.70 -9.26 -14.48
C LYS A 123 -2.41 -9.58 -13.02
N TYR A 124 -3.46 -9.87 -12.29
CA TYR A 124 -3.41 -10.23 -10.88
C TYR A 124 -4.01 -11.61 -10.65
N ALA A 125 -3.47 -12.32 -9.69
CA ALA A 125 -4.05 -13.56 -9.18
C ALA A 125 -4.07 -13.48 -7.65
N ASN A 126 -5.14 -13.97 -7.02
CA ASN A 126 -5.18 -14.12 -5.57
C ASN A 126 -4.64 -15.51 -5.22
N LYS A 127 -3.48 -15.55 -4.58
CA LYS A 127 -2.79 -16.79 -4.15
C LYS A 127 -2.84 -16.98 -2.63
N THR A 128 -3.48 -16.06 -1.90
CA THR A 128 -3.48 -16.02 -0.43
C THR A 128 -4.82 -15.60 0.13
N GLU A 129 -4.99 -15.84 1.43
CA GLU A 129 -6.16 -15.42 2.20
C GLU A 129 -5.89 -14.15 3.02
N THR A 130 -4.83 -13.41 2.70
CA THR A 130 -4.47 -12.17 3.41
C THR A 130 -5.64 -11.17 3.39
N PRO A 131 -6.12 -10.69 4.55
CA PRO A 131 -7.14 -9.65 4.58
C PRO A 131 -6.61 -8.34 3.99
N ILE A 132 -7.39 -7.70 3.12
CA ILE A 132 -7.06 -6.42 2.50
C ILE A 132 -8.03 -5.36 3.03
N TYR A 133 -7.47 -4.30 3.60
CA TYR A 133 -8.19 -3.10 3.99
C TYR A 133 -7.89 -1.98 2.99
N TRP A 134 -8.92 -1.52 2.31
CA TRP A 134 -8.82 -0.45 1.32
C TRP A 134 -9.46 0.81 1.88
N LEU A 135 -8.59 1.74 2.31
CA LEU A 135 -8.99 3.02 2.87
C LEU A 135 -8.94 4.09 1.77
N GLU A 136 -10.08 4.67 1.46
CA GLU A 136 -10.19 5.73 0.48
C GLU A 136 -10.59 7.03 1.16
N GLY A 137 -9.87 8.13 0.90
CA GLY A 137 -10.19 9.43 1.46
C GLY A 137 -11.46 10.01 0.84
N GLU A 138 -12.43 10.39 1.69
CA GLU A 138 -13.67 11.01 1.24
C GLU A 138 -13.43 12.30 0.44
N SER A 139 -12.41 13.06 0.83
CA SER A 139 -12.02 14.33 0.19
C SER A 139 -10.83 14.18 -0.76
N ASP A 140 -10.47 12.95 -1.17
CA ASP A 140 -9.38 12.72 -2.10
C ASP A 140 -9.77 13.07 -3.53
N SER A 141 -9.27 14.22 -4.01
CA SER A 141 -9.50 14.71 -5.38
C SER A 141 -8.82 13.87 -6.48
N TYR A 142 -7.91 12.97 -6.10
CA TYR A 142 -7.28 12.00 -7.01
C TYR A 142 -8.13 10.74 -7.25
N ILE A 143 -9.39 10.72 -6.83
CA ILE A 143 -10.33 9.65 -7.20
C ILE A 143 -10.45 9.63 -8.71
N ASN A 144 -9.78 8.71 -9.32
CA ASN A 144 -9.68 8.55 -10.74
C ASN A 144 -10.30 7.21 -11.19
N ARG A 145 -10.33 7.00 -12.48
CA ARG A 145 -10.84 5.77 -13.08
C ARG A 145 -10.07 4.55 -12.61
N GLU A 146 -8.75 4.67 -12.43
CA GLU A 146 -7.86 3.59 -12.04
C GLU A 146 -8.22 3.02 -10.66
N ARG A 147 -8.62 3.85 -9.68
CA ARG A 147 -9.07 3.36 -8.37
C ARG A 147 -10.37 2.58 -8.45
N LYS A 148 -11.33 3.08 -9.23
CA LYS A 148 -12.59 2.38 -9.46
C LYS A 148 -12.37 1.02 -10.13
N ASP A 149 -11.43 0.95 -11.05
CA ASP A 149 -11.03 -0.30 -11.69
C ASP A 149 -10.32 -1.23 -10.71
N SER A 150 -9.46 -0.71 -9.81
CA SER A 150 -8.81 -1.47 -8.75
C SER A 150 -9.80 -2.21 -7.85
N TYR A 151 -10.84 -1.52 -7.40
CA TYR A 151 -11.88 -2.12 -6.58
C TYR A 151 -12.60 -3.27 -7.31
N LYS A 152 -12.90 -3.09 -8.60
CA LYS A 152 -13.51 -4.16 -9.43
C LYS A 152 -12.56 -5.35 -9.59
N ILE A 153 -11.27 -5.11 -9.83
CA ILE A 153 -10.25 -6.16 -9.92
C ILE A 153 -10.26 -7.00 -8.64
N LEU A 154 -10.18 -6.36 -7.48
CA LEU A 154 -10.13 -7.05 -6.19
C LEU A 154 -11.41 -7.86 -5.92
N ARG A 155 -12.57 -7.34 -6.29
CA ARG A 155 -13.83 -8.09 -6.18
C ARG A 155 -13.87 -9.33 -7.07
N VAL A 156 -13.39 -9.20 -8.31
CA VAL A 156 -13.34 -10.35 -9.26
C VAL A 156 -12.36 -11.41 -8.77
N LEU A 157 -11.27 -11.03 -8.13
CA LEU A 157 -10.29 -11.95 -7.55
C LEU A 157 -10.80 -12.68 -6.30
N GLY A 158 -11.94 -12.28 -5.76
CA GLY A 158 -12.52 -12.92 -4.57
C GLY A 158 -11.68 -12.73 -3.30
N VAL A 159 -10.93 -11.64 -3.19
CA VAL A 159 -10.11 -11.35 -2.01
C VAL A 159 -10.96 -11.02 -0.79
N ARG A 160 -10.41 -11.21 0.41
CA ARG A 160 -11.02 -10.76 1.67
C ARG A 160 -10.88 -9.23 1.80
N LEU A 161 -11.73 -8.50 1.07
CA LEU A 161 -11.67 -7.05 0.93
C LEU A 161 -12.59 -6.34 1.93
N ASN A 162 -12.01 -5.46 2.73
CA ASN A 162 -12.70 -4.49 3.59
C ASN A 162 -12.49 -3.08 3.02
N TYR A 163 -13.48 -2.55 2.33
CA TYR A 163 -13.46 -1.18 1.80
C TYR A 163 -14.04 -0.21 2.82
N GLN A 164 -13.34 0.91 3.04
CA GLN A 164 -13.81 1.98 3.93
C GLN A 164 -13.54 3.35 3.31
N LEU A 165 -14.56 4.19 3.34
CA LEU A 165 -14.43 5.62 3.06
C LEU A 165 -14.04 6.33 4.36
N VAL A 166 -12.95 7.09 4.34
CA VAL A 166 -12.37 7.74 5.52
C VAL A 166 -12.73 9.23 5.50
N PRO A 167 -13.55 9.71 6.44
CA PRO A 167 -13.90 11.12 6.54
C PRO A 167 -12.67 12.00 6.80
N ASN A 168 -12.71 13.24 6.29
CA ASN A 168 -11.64 14.23 6.46
C ASN A 168 -10.26 13.73 6.02
N CYS A 169 -10.20 12.81 5.06
CA CYS A 169 -8.98 12.28 4.48
C CYS A 169 -8.87 12.78 3.03
N THR A 170 -7.79 13.47 2.73
CA THR A 170 -7.39 13.86 1.36
C THR A 170 -6.31 12.92 0.84
N HIS A 171 -5.78 13.16 -0.36
CA HIS A 171 -4.65 12.38 -0.87
C HIS A 171 -3.36 12.56 -0.06
N SER A 172 -3.16 13.71 0.55
CA SER A 172 -1.91 14.07 1.24
C SER A 172 -2.08 14.19 2.75
N GLU A 173 -3.28 14.52 3.22
CA GLU A 173 -3.61 14.66 4.64
C GLU A 173 -4.35 13.39 5.07
N ILE A 174 -3.60 12.42 5.56
CA ILE A 174 -4.08 11.06 5.84
C ILE A 174 -4.09 10.70 7.32
N ASP A 175 -4.06 11.68 8.23
CA ASP A 175 -4.05 11.45 9.68
C ASP A 175 -5.29 10.67 10.15
N SER A 176 -6.46 10.97 9.59
CA SER A 176 -7.69 10.23 9.86
C SER A 176 -7.63 8.77 9.38
N ALA A 177 -6.87 8.47 8.33
CA ALA A 177 -6.62 7.10 7.91
C ALA A 177 -5.77 6.33 8.94
N PHE A 178 -4.79 6.98 9.59
CA PHE A 178 -4.01 6.36 10.67
C PHE A 178 -4.87 6.02 11.89
N LEU A 179 -5.82 6.87 12.26
CA LEU A 179 -6.80 6.55 13.31
C LEU A 179 -7.66 5.33 12.93
N GLN A 180 -8.03 5.24 11.67
CA GLN A 180 -8.79 4.07 11.19
C GLN A 180 -7.95 2.80 11.19
N ILE A 181 -6.65 2.89 10.86
CA ILE A 181 -5.70 1.77 10.94
C ILE A 181 -5.55 1.27 12.37
N GLU A 182 -5.42 2.17 13.33
CA GLU A 182 -5.39 1.82 14.76
C GLU A 182 -6.62 0.99 15.16
N ASN A 183 -7.82 1.47 14.79
CA ASN A 183 -9.07 0.75 15.06
C ASN A 183 -9.13 -0.64 14.40
N ILE A 184 -8.64 -0.76 13.17
CA ILE A 184 -8.57 -2.04 12.45
C ILE A 184 -7.63 -3.00 13.19
N LEU A 185 -6.43 -2.56 13.52
CA LEU A 185 -5.40 -3.42 14.12
C LEU A 185 -5.75 -3.82 15.56
N ASN A 186 -6.38 -2.95 16.33
CA ASN A 186 -6.90 -3.32 17.64
C ASN A 186 -7.96 -4.43 17.55
N LYS A 187 -8.83 -4.40 16.54
CA LYS A 187 -9.83 -5.48 16.31
C LYS A 187 -9.22 -6.79 15.83
N ILE A 188 -8.13 -6.74 15.07
CA ILE A 188 -7.44 -7.96 14.59
C ILE A 188 -6.65 -8.63 15.72
N ASN A 189 -6.19 -7.86 16.71
CA ASN A 189 -5.38 -8.35 17.81
C ASN A 189 -6.20 -8.75 19.05
N ALA A 190 -7.49 -8.42 19.09
CA ALA A 190 -8.44 -8.82 20.15
C ALA A 190 -8.94 -10.23 19.95
#